data_0c326dcf8a62fc7f18724da7d732a9ad
#
_entry.id   0c326dcf8a62fc7f18724da7d732a9ad
#
_cell.length_a   1.000
_cell.length_b   1.000
_cell.length_c   1.000
_cell.angle_alpha   90.00
_cell.angle_beta   90.00
_cell.angle_gamma   90.00
#
_symmetry.space_group_name_H-M   'P 1'
#
loop_
_entity.id
_entity.type
_entity.pdbx_description
1 polymer ?
#
loop_
_entity_poly.entity_id
_entity_poly.type
_entity_poly.pdbx_seq_one_letter_code
_entity_poly.pdbx_strand_id
1 'polypeptide(L)'
;MSTFMQKNETVVRKWYVVDAAGKPMGKTAVAVADLLRGKNDPTFTPHVDCGNFVIVINAEKAVLTGRKLEQKYYYHHTGYIGGMKAVQAKTMMATKPERAMEIAVKGMLPHNHLGRKAFTRLKVYAGAAHNHEAQKPETYEL
;
A
#
# COMPACT_ATOMS: atom_id res chain seq x y z
N MET A 1 31.38 10.56 -18.27
CA MET A 1 30.13 10.97 -17.62
C MET A 1 29.76 9.92 -16.60
N SER A 2 29.50 10.31 -15.34
CA SER A 2 29.01 9.41 -14.31
C SER A 2 27.49 9.57 -14.18
N THR A 3 26.75 8.47 -14.13
CA THR A 3 25.32 8.49 -13.83
C THR A 3 25.12 8.70 -12.34
N PHE A 4 24.05 9.42 -11.96
CA PHE A 4 23.69 9.60 -10.56
C PHE A 4 23.25 8.25 -9.95
N MET A 5 23.79 7.93 -8.78
CA MET A 5 23.37 6.79 -7.96
C MET A 5 23.06 7.27 -6.54
N GLN A 6 21.84 7.00 -6.09
CA GLN A 6 21.40 7.32 -4.74
C GLN A 6 22.12 6.45 -3.70
N LYS A 7 22.46 7.04 -2.55
CA LYS A 7 23.00 6.31 -1.39
C LYS A 7 21.97 6.28 -0.28
N ASN A 8 21.98 5.23 0.54
CA ASN A 8 21.05 5.08 1.67
C ASN A 8 21.07 6.27 2.65
N GLU A 9 22.24 6.90 2.81
CA GLU A 9 22.47 8.02 3.73
C GLU A 9 21.85 9.33 3.22
N THR A 10 21.71 9.48 1.90
CA THR A 10 21.25 10.72 1.25
C THR A 10 19.78 10.71 0.86
N VAL A 11 19.06 9.61 1.13
CA VAL A 11 17.63 9.50 0.84
C VAL A 11 16.83 10.38 1.78
N VAL A 12 16.13 11.38 1.23
CA VAL A 12 15.15 12.20 1.94
C VAL A 12 13.76 11.60 1.67
N ARG A 13 13.07 11.16 2.72
CA ARG A 13 11.74 10.56 2.62
C ARG A 13 10.66 11.56 2.98
N LYS A 14 9.64 11.64 2.13
CA LYS A 14 8.43 12.43 2.36
C LYS A 14 7.29 11.57 2.87
N TRP A 15 6.29 12.23 3.44
CA TRP A 15 5.06 11.60 3.86
C TRP A 15 3.92 12.04 2.96
N TYR A 16 3.14 11.09 2.46
CA TYR A 16 2.00 11.34 1.60
C TYR A 16 0.72 10.76 2.20
N VAL A 17 -0.37 11.50 2.07
CA VAL A 17 -1.73 11.02 2.36
C VAL A 17 -2.44 10.77 1.05
N VAL A 18 -3.00 9.58 0.91
CA VAL A 18 -3.80 9.14 -0.23
C VAL A 18 -5.22 8.84 0.24
N ASP A 19 -6.20 9.52 -0.33
CA ASP A 19 -7.62 9.25 -0.05
C ASP A 19 -8.15 8.17 -0.99
N ALA A 20 -8.65 7.07 -0.42
CA ALA A 20 -9.22 5.95 -1.13
C ALA A 20 -10.75 6.06 -1.33
N ALA A 21 -11.41 7.08 -0.77
CA ALA A 21 -12.86 7.22 -0.84
C ALA A 21 -13.38 7.30 -2.26
N GLY A 22 -14.31 6.41 -2.62
CA GLY A 22 -14.93 6.36 -3.94
C GLY A 22 -14.02 5.95 -5.09
N LYS A 23 -12.74 5.66 -4.82
CA LYS A 23 -11.76 5.27 -5.84
C LYS A 23 -11.61 3.75 -5.93
N PRO A 24 -11.30 3.20 -7.12
CA PRO A 24 -11.05 1.77 -7.26
C PRO A 24 -9.84 1.34 -6.43
N MET A 25 -10.01 0.34 -5.56
CA MET A 25 -8.94 -0.15 -4.69
C MET A 25 -7.65 -0.50 -5.45
N GLY A 26 -7.77 -1.10 -6.64
CA GLY A 26 -6.60 -1.47 -7.45
C GLY A 26 -5.80 -0.26 -7.94
N LYS A 27 -6.45 0.81 -8.40
CA LYS A 27 -5.78 2.04 -8.83
C LYS A 27 -5.08 2.74 -7.66
N THR A 28 -5.78 2.85 -6.53
CA THR A 28 -5.19 3.39 -5.29
C THR A 28 -3.96 2.59 -4.87
N ALA A 29 -4.05 1.25 -4.89
CA ALA A 29 -2.93 0.38 -4.52
C ALA A 29 -1.71 0.53 -5.46
N VAL A 30 -1.91 0.76 -6.76
CA VAL A 30 -0.81 1.03 -7.72
C VAL A 30 -0.08 2.32 -7.36
N ALA A 31 -0.81 3.42 -7.19
CA ALA A 31 -0.21 4.71 -6.84
C ALA A 31 0.55 4.64 -5.50
N VAL A 32 -0.04 3.99 -4.50
CA VAL A 32 0.59 3.75 -3.20
C VAL A 32 1.88 2.92 -3.34
N ALA A 33 1.87 1.86 -4.16
CA ALA A 33 3.04 1.02 -4.40
C ALA A 33 4.18 1.80 -5.10
N ASP A 34 3.85 2.66 -6.07
CA ASP A 34 4.83 3.50 -6.76
C ASP A 34 5.47 4.52 -5.82
N LEU A 35 4.70 5.15 -4.92
CA LEU A 35 5.22 6.05 -3.88
C LEU A 35 6.10 5.31 -2.86
N LEU A 36 5.69 4.12 -2.42
CA LEU A 36 6.47 3.29 -1.48
C LEU A 36 7.79 2.80 -2.06
N ARG A 37 7.87 2.61 -3.39
CA ARG A 37 9.11 2.29 -4.09
C ARG A 37 9.96 3.53 -4.39
N GLY A 38 9.35 4.72 -4.40
CA GLY A 38 9.98 5.96 -4.87
C GLY A 38 10.17 6.01 -6.38
N LYS A 39 9.34 5.27 -7.14
CA LYS A 39 9.48 5.18 -8.60
C LYS A 39 9.20 6.49 -9.32
N ASN A 40 8.43 7.38 -8.70
CA ASN A 40 8.11 8.71 -9.22
C ASN A 40 9.23 9.73 -8.98
N ASP A 41 10.20 9.41 -8.13
CA ASP A 41 11.29 10.32 -7.82
C ASP A 41 12.39 10.23 -8.89
N PRO A 42 12.93 11.37 -9.39
CA PRO A 42 13.97 11.37 -10.42
C PRO A 42 15.27 10.73 -9.94
N THR A 43 15.47 10.62 -8.63
CA THR A 43 16.64 10.01 -7.99
C THR A 43 16.49 8.50 -7.75
N PHE A 44 15.42 7.89 -8.28
CA PHE A 44 15.15 6.48 -8.08
C PHE A 44 16.31 5.58 -8.53
N THR A 45 16.78 4.72 -7.62
CA THR A 45 17.85 3.76 -7.88
C THR A 45 17.36 2.36 -7.47
N PRO A 46 17.32 1.35 -8.38
CA PRO A 46 16.65 0.07 -8.13
C PRO A 46 17.19 -0.76 -6.97
N HIS A 47 18.48 -0.62 -6.63
CA HIS A 47 19.13 -1.39 -5.56
C HIS A 47 19.12 -0.68 -4.20
N VAL A 48 18.67 0.58 -4.17
CA VAL A 48 18.56 1.39 -2.96
C VAL A 48 17.10 1.58 -2.58
N ASP A 49 16.81 1.60 -1.29
CA ASP A 49 15.48 1.87 -0.78
C ASP A 49 15.18 3.38 -0.81
N CYS A 50 14.63 3.86 -1.94
CA CYS A 50 14.32 5.28 -2.18
C CYS A 50 12.87 5.67 -1.83
N GLY A 51 12.07 4.74 -1.29
CA GLY A 51 10.64 4.95 -1.12
C GLY A 51 10.24 5.91 0.00
N ASN A 52 9.07 6.47 -0.15
CA ASN A 52 8.44 7.42 0.77
C ASN A 52 7.51 6.72 1.78
N PHE A 53 7.04 7.47 2.79
CA PHE A 53 5.98 7.01 3.68
C PHE A 53 4.61 7.33 3.08
N VAL A 54 3.68 6.39 3.18
CA VAL A 54 2.33 6.57 2.63
C VAL A 54 1.28 6.22 3.67
N ILE A 55 0.34 7.14 3.86
CA ILE A 55 -0.85 6.99 4.68
C ILE A 55 -2.04 6.86 3.74
N VAL A 56 -2.79 5.77 3.83
CA VAL A 56 -4.05 5.60 3.11
C VAL A 56 -5.19 5.81 4.08
N ILE A 57 -6.09 6.72 3.76
CA ILE A 57 -7.29 7.01 4.54
C ILE A 57 -8.56 6.54 3.81
N ASN A 58 -9.67 6.41 4.55
CA ASN A 58 -10.97 5.98 4.03
C ASN A 58 -10.94 4.61 3.32
N ALA A 59 -10.15 3.67 3.81
CA ALA A 59 -10.04 2.34 3.19
C ALA A 59 -11.39 1.60 3.14
N GLU A 60 -12.31 1.83 4.07
CA GLU A 60 -13.67 1.28 4.08
C GLU A 60 -14.52 1.73 2.89
N LYS A 61 -14.25 2.96 2.37
CA LYS A 61 -14.98 3.57 1.26
C LYS A 61 -14.34 3.28 -0.11
N ALA A 62 -13.27 2.47 -0.15
CA ALA A 62 -12.64 2.05 -1.40
C ALA A 62 -13.58 1.12 -2.18
N VAL A 63 -13.63 1.32 -3.51
CA VAL A 63 -14.56 0.61 -4.38
C VAL A 63 -13.92 -0.64 -4.97
N LEU A 64 -14.61 -1.77 -4.88
CA LEU A 64 -14.31 -2.98 -5.63
C LEU A 64 -15.24 -3.05 -6.85
N THR A 65 -14.68 -2.93 -8.05
CA THR A 65 -15.44 -2.88 -9.31
C THR A 65 -16.02 -4.24 -9.69
N GLY A 66 -17.15 -4.24 -10.40
CA GLY A 66 -17.84 -5.45 -10.87
C GLY A 66 -18.37 -6.30 -9.71
N ARG A 67 -18.36 -7.60 -9.86
CA ARG A 67 -18.85 -8.56 -8.85
C ARG A 67 -17.79 -9.05 -7.85
N LYS A 68 -16.70 -8.29 -7.68
CA LYS A 68 -15.58 -8.70 -6.80
C LYS A 68 -15.99 -8.86 -5.34
N LEU A 69 -16.95 -8.09 -4.86
CA LEU A 69 -17.45 -8.22 -3.49
C LEU A 69 -17.98 -9.63 -3.19
N GLU A 70 -18.61 -10.29 -4.18
CA GLU A 70 -19.21 -11.62 -4.04
C GLU A 70 -18.27 -12.74 -4.48
N GLN A 71 -17.51 -12.51 -5.56
CA GLN A 71 -16.73 -13.57 -6.21
C GLN A 71 -15.28 -13.65 -5.74
N LYS A 72 -14.71 -12.56 -5.19
CA LYS A 72 -13.32 -12.54 -4.75
C LYS A 72 -13.19 -13.12 -3.34
N TYR A 73 -12.24 -14.05 -3.17
CA TYR A 73 -11.86 -14.63 -1.88
C TYR A 73 -10.39 -14.32 -1.59
N TYR A 74 -10.10 -14.06 -0.32
CA TYR A 74 -8.77 -13.95 0.22
C TYR A 74 -8.42 -15.27 0.92
N TYR A 75 -7.39 -15.93 0.42
CA TYR A 75 -6.95 -17.23 0.93
C TYR A 75 -5.73 -17.09 1.81
N HIS A 76 -5.69 -17.83 2.90
CA HIS A 76 -4.46 -18.05 3.65
C HIS A 76 -4.45 -19.46 4.24
N HIS A 77 -3.25 -20.02 4.41
CA HIS A 77 -3.05 -21.36 4.96
C HIS A 77 -2.44 -21.30 6.36
N THR A 78 -2.97 -22.09 7.30
CA THR A 78 -2.52 -22.08 8.70
C THR A 78 -1.25 -22.91 8.94
N GLY A 79 -0.79 -23.68 7.94
CA GLY A 79 0.33 -24.62 8.08
C GLY A 79 -0.07 -26.05 8.47
N TYR A 80 -1.31 -26.29 8.86
CA TYR A 80 -1.82 -27.62 9.19
C TYR A 80 -2.54 -28.27 8.00
N ILE A 81 -2.60 -29.59 7.96
CA ILE A 81 -3.34 -30.33 6.94
C ILE A 81 -4.82 -29.87 6.95
N GLY A 82 -5.35 -29.52 5.76
CA GLY A 82 -6.71 -28.96 5.63
C GLY A 82 -6.89 -27.53 6.17
N GLY A 83 -5.79 -26.83 6.48
CA GLY A 83 -5.80 -25.49 7.09
C GLY A 83 -6.00 -24.32 6.12
N MET A 84 -6.50 -24.53 4.91
CA MET A 84 -6.84 -23.45 3.98
C MET A 84 -8.06 -22.68 4.49
N LYS A 85 -7.90 -21.39 4.68
CA LYS A 85 -9.00 -20.47 5.03
C LYS A 85 -9.28 -19.51 3.89
N ALA A 86 -10.56 -19.30 3.59
CA ALA A 86 -11.05 -18.41 2.56
C ALA A 86 -12.01 -17.38 3.17
N VAL A 87 -11.73 -16.10 2.95
CA VAL A 87 -12.61 -15.01 3.41
C VAL A 87 -13.10 -14.26 2.18
N GLN A 88 -14.42 -14.13 2.04
CA GLN A 88 -15.03 -13.39 0.95
C GLN A 88 -14.69 -11.89 1.04
N ALA A 89 -14.52 -11.23 -0.11
CA ALA A 89 -14.17 -9.81 -0.14
C ALA A 89 -15.19 -8.92 0.58
N LYS A 90 -16.47 -9.22 0.46
CA LYS A 90 -17.56 -8.53 1.18
C LYS A 90 -17.34 -8.56 2.70
N THR A 91 -17.03 -9.72 3.25
CA THR A 91 -16.75 -9.89 4.68
C THR A 91 -15.46 -9.18 5.09
N MET A 92 -14.41 -9.26 4.24
CA MET A 92 -13.13 -8.59 4.50
C MET A 92 -13.30 -7.07 4.55
N MET A 93 -14.04 -6.48 3.62
CA MET A 93 -14.30 -5.03 3.58
C MET A 93 -15.16 -4.55 4.75
N ALA A 94 -16.10 -5.38 5.23
CA ALA A 94 -16.95 -5.04 6.36
C ALA A 94 -16.22 -5.14 7.71
N THR A 95 -15.25 -6.06 7.85
CA THR A 95 -14.58 -6.33 9.13
C THR A 95 -13.20 -5.71 9.24
N LYS A 96 -12.40 -5.79 8.17
CA LYS A 96 -10.98 -5.36 8.14
C LYS A 96 -10.62 -4.75 6.78
N PRO A 97 -11.16 -3.57 6.42
CA PRO A 97 -10.89 -2.93 5.15
C PRO A 97 -9.41 -2.54 4.97
N GLU A 98 -8.74 -2.17 6.08
CA GLU A 98 -7.30 -1.88 6.08
C GLU A 98 -6.50 -3.09 5.55
N ARG A 99 -6.85 -4.29 6.02
CA ARG A 99 -6.18 -5.53 5.61
C ARG A 99 -6.38 -5.85 4.14
N ALA A 100 -7.56 -5.54 3.58
CA ALA A 100 -7.82 -5.71 2.15
C ALA A 100 -6.91 -4.80 1.31
N MET A 101 -6.75 -3.54 1.71
CA MET A 101 -5.84 -2.59 1.05
C MET A 101 -4.38 -2.99 1.21
N GLU A 102 -3.94 -3.39 2.41
CA GLU A 102 -2.59 -3.88 2.66
C GLU A 102 -2.20 -5.06 1.76
N ILE A 103 -3.10 -6.05 1.62
CA ILE A 103 -2.88 -7.22 0.76
C ILE A 103 -2.73 -6.78 -0.71
N ALA A 104 -3.57 -5.85 -1.17
CA ALA A 104 -3.49 -5.32 -2.53
C ALA A 104 -2.15 -4.63 -2.79
N VAL A 105 -1.71 -3.74 -1.91
CA VAL A 105 -0.41 -3.04 -2.02
C VAL A 105 0.76 -4.01 -1.90
N LYS A 106 0.72 -4.95 -0.95
CA LYS A 106 1.77 -5.95 -0.77
C LYS A 106 2.00 -6.80 -2.02
N GLY A 107 0.92 -7.18 -2.71
CA GLY A 107 1.00 -7.93 -3.97
C GLY A 107 1.61 -7.13 -5.14
N MET A 108 1.61 -5.79 -5.07
CA MET A 108 2.18 -4.90 -6.08
C MET A 108 3.62 -4.47 -5.78
N LEU A 109 4.09 -4.71 -4.55
CA LEU A 109 5.48 -4.46 -4.18
C LEU A 109 6.38 -5.63 -4.59
N PRO A 110 7.69 -5.41 -4.84
CA PRO A 110 8.65 -6.48 -5.10
C PRO A 110 8.70 -7.49 -3.95
N HIS A 111 8.81 -8.78 -4.29
CA HIS A 111 8.89 -9.87 -3.31
C HIS A 111 10.32 -10.11 -2.81
N ASN A 112 11.01 -9.03 -2.41
CA ASN A 112 12.37 -9.07 -1.89
C ASN A 112 12.49 -8.30 -0.56
N HIS A 113 13.69 -8.20 0.00
CA HIS A 113 13.92 -7.47 1.25
C HIS A 113 13.63 -5.97 1.13
N LEU A 114 13.85 -5.34 -0.04
CA LEU A 114 13.50 -3.94 -0.30
C LEU A 114 11.98 -3.73 -0.29
N GLY A 115 11.21 -4.63 -0.92
CA GLY A 115 9.74 -4.60 -0.89
C GLY A 115 9.18 -4.80 0.52
N ARG A 116 9.79 -5.67 1.35
CA ARG A 116 9.40 -5.83 2.76
C ARG A 116 9.66 -4.56 3.58
N LYS A 117 10.80 -3.89 3.37
CA LYS A 117 11.08 -2.60 4.00
C LYS A 117 10.10 -1.52 3.53
N ALA A 118 9.82 -1.45 2.23
CA ALA A 118 8.84 -0.52 1.68
C ALA A 118 7.46 -0.71 2.32
N PHE A 119 7.02 -1.95 2.49
CA PHE A 119 5.73 -2.27 3.10
C PHE A 119 5.60 -1.78 4.55
N THR A 120 6.67 -1.73 5.33
CA THR A 120 6.63 -1.19 6.71
C THR A 120 6.30 0.31 6.78
N ARG A 121 6.51 1.05 5.69
CA ARG A 121 6.20 2.48 5.57
C ARG A 121 4.76 2.76 5.14
N LEU A 122 3.98 1.73 4.86
CA LEU A 122 2.55 1.85 4.60
C LEU A 122 1.78 1.91 5.93
N LYS A 123 0.88 2.90 6.03
CA LYS A 123 -0.08 3.03 7.12
C LYS A 123 -1.47 3.13 6.51
N VAL A 124 -2.38 2.24 6.88
CA VAL A 124 -3.73 2.20 6.34
C VAL A 124 -4.73 2.44 7.47
N TYR A 125 -5.70 3.31 7.22
CA TYR A 125 -6.78 3.65 8.15
C TYR A 125 -8.13 3.43 7.47
N ALA A 126 -9.06 2.82 8.21
CA ALA A 126 -10.42 2.59 7.73
C ALA A 126 -11.17 3.91 7.49
N GLY A 127 -11.08 4.83 8.44
CA GLY A 127 -11.71 6.15 8.40
C GLY A 127 -10.79 7.26 7.87
N ALA A 128 -11.24 8.50 8.04
CA ALA A 128 -10.51 9.69 7.58
C ALA A 128 -9.40 10.17 8.55
N ALA A 129 -9.49 9.80 9.83
CA ALA A 129 -8.53 10.24 10.85
C ALA A 129 -7.25 9.38 10.84
N HIS A 130 -6.10 10.02 11.00
CA HIS A 130 -4.80 9.37 11.15
C HIS A 130 -3.97 10.04 12.25
N ASN A 131 -2.98 9.33 12.81
CA ASN A 131 -2.18 9.79 13.96
C ASN A 131 -0.83 10.39 13.54
N HIS A 132 -0.68 10.84 12.28
CA HIS A 132 0.61 11.28 11.71
C HIS A 132 0.63 12.77 11.34
N GLU A 133 -0.04 13.62 12.12
CA GLU A 133 -0.05 15.07 11.87
C GLU A 133 1.32 15.73 12.10
N ALA A 134 2.09 15.23 13.06
CA ALA A 134 3.42 15.73 13.38
C ALA A 134 4.41 15.62 12.21
N GLN A 135 4.23 14.65 11.32
CA GLN A 135 5.04 14.42 10.13
C GLN A 135 4.69 15.36 8.97
N LYS A 136 3.62 16.16 9.08
CA LYS A 136 3.15 17.10 8.05
C LYS A 136 3.02 16.44 6.68
N PRO A 137 2.19 15.40 6.54
CA PRO A 137 2.08 14.67 5.28
C PRO A 137 1.47 15.54 4.18
N GLU A 138 2.00 15.42 2.96
CA GLU A 138 1.48 16.08 1.76
C GLU A 138 0.31 15.25 1.18
N THR A 139 -0.75 15.90 0.73
CA THR A 139 -1.86 15.21 0.05
C THR A 139 -1.43 14.82 -1.36
N TYR A 140 -1.64 13.55 -1.71
CA TYR A 140 -1.39 13.03 -3.05
C TYR A 140 -2.72 12.75 -3.76
N GLU A 141 -2.95 13.41 -4.89
CA GLU A 141 -4.12 13.20 -5.74
C GLU A 141 -3.89 12.02 -6.71
N LEU A 142 -4.93 11.16 -6.85
CA LEU A 142 -4.95 9.96 -7.69
C LEU A 142 -5.50 10.24 -9.08
#